data_591a6ebb7c67349c8bb62c725522ee23
#
_entry.id   591a6ebb7c67349c8bb62c725522ee23
#
_cell.length_a   1.000
_cell.length_b   1.000
_cell.length_c   1.000
_cell.angle_alpha   90.00
_cell.angle_beta   90.00
_cell.angle_gamma   90.00
#
_symmetry.space_group_name_H-M   'P 1'
#
loop_
_entity.id
_entity.type
_entity.pdbx_description
1 polymer ?
#
loop_
_entity_poly.entity_id
_entity_poly.type
_entity_poly.pdbx_seq_one_letter_code
_entity_poly.pdbx_strand_id
1 'polypeptide(L)'
;MQPLVSVLICAYNVEKYFAQSLAAVVNQTWRNLDILIVDDGSTDGTPAIARRFQEQDGRIRIISNPRNLGFIASLNIGLDELAKSGGGEYIARTDADDIASPGWIEKIVGEMEKDRSIIAMGAWLEVLSEEKDGNRLARHHKHGEIWKKPTRHEDIAAVFPFGNPIHNNTMIMRRSVIDGGLRYDTGRDWAEDYQFWYDVSKLGRLAYYPEALVKYRLHANQVSSKHSVRQHEIAQGIQKTARNDFLQSMGFKTRFDSLEYRQTKAAAYELPEKDLPEEDFERARRFLYRCFKRTDTPPSGAWLDFAADGRMRRLFTLRQYFGILYRLIKNRRQARSDSAGKEQEI
;
A
#
# COMPACT_ATOMS: atom_id res chain seq x y z
N MET A 1 -30.69 2.39 9.47
CA MET A 1 -30.61 1.30 8.45
C MET A 1 -29.14 1.06 8.18
N GLN A 2 -28.68 -0.19 8.11
CA GLN A 2 -27.26 -0.44 7.78
C GLN A 2 -27.00 0.03 6.34
N PRO A 3 -25.94 0.83 6.06
CA PRO A 3 -25.55 1.18 4.69
C PRO A 3 -25.22 -0.07 3.87
N LEU A 4 -25.47 -0.02 2.57
CA LEU A 4 -25.11 -1.07 1.64
C LEU A 4 -23.57 -1.06 1.44
N VAL A 5 -22.95 -2.22 1.54
CA VAL A 5 -21.52 -2.42 1.25
C VAL A 5 -21.36 -3.30 0.02
N SER A 6 -20.75 -2.78 -1.03
CA SER A 6 -20.35 -3.60 -2.18
C SER A 6 -19.00 -4.23 -1.90
N VAL A 7 -18.91 -5.57 -2.03
CA VAL A 7 -17.65 -6.31 -1.90
C VAL A 7 -17.14 -6.68 -3.28
N LEU A 8 -15.98 -6.14 -3.67
CA LEU A 8 -15.33 -6.43 -4.95
C LEU A 8 -14.28 -7.52 -4.77
N ILE A 9 -14.43 -8.60 -5.53
CA ILE A 9 -13.50 -9.74 -5.57
C ILE A 9 -13.11 -9.98 -7.03
N CYS A 10 -11.82 -9.89 -7.36
CA CYS A 10 -11.30 -10.31 -8.65
C CYS A 10 -10.67 -11.70 -8.51
N ALA A 11 -11.00 -12.62 -9.40
CA ALA A 11 -10.56 -14.02 -9.36
C ALA A 11 -9.95 -14.43 -10.70
N TYR A 12 -8.82 -15.14 -10.65
CA TYR A 12 -8.21 -15.78 -11.82
C TYR A 12 -7.46 -17.04 -11.40
N ASN A 13 -7.96 -18.21 -11.83
CA ASN A 13 -7.35 -19.52 -11.57
C ASN A 13 -7.01 -19.75 -10.08
N VAL A 14 -8.02 -19.61 -9.21
CA VAL A 14 -7.91 -19.72 -7.74
C VAL A 14 -8.83 -20.79 -7.14
N GLU A 15 -9.22 -21.80 -7.93
CA GLU A 15 -10.17 -22.86 -7.52
C GLU A 15 -9.82 -23.48 -6.16
N LYS A 16 -8.54 -23.63 -5.85
CA LYS A 16 -8.05 -24.23 -4.60
C LYS A 16 -8.50 -23.48 -3.35
N TYR A 17 -8.61 -22.15 -3.42
CA TYR A 17 -8.83 -21.28 -2.25
C TYR A 17 -10.17 -20.57 -2.29
N PHE A 18 -10.73 -20.39 -3.48
CA PHE A 18 -11.83 -19.47 -3.72
C PHE A 18 -13.10 -19.80 -2.95
N ALA A 19 -13.44 -21.08 -2.81
CA ALA A 19 -14.62 -21.48 -2.04
C ALA A 19 -14.55 -21.03 -0.57
N GLN A 20 -13.36 -21.11 0.05
CA GLN A 20 -13.14 -20.68 1.43
C GLN A 20 -13.18 -19.16 1.56
N SER A 21 -12.53 -18.45 0.64
CA SER A 21 -12.53 -16.99 0.58
C SER A 21 -13.95 -16.44 0.40
N LEU A 22 -14.68 -16.94 -0.58
CA LEU A 22 -16.04 -16.48 -0.88
C LEU A 22 -17.02 -16.82 0.27
N ALA A 23 -16.90 -17.99 0.90
CA ALA A 23 -17.67 -18.34 2.09
C ALA A 23 -17.44 -17.36 3.25
N ALA A 24 -16.20 -16.89 3.45
CA ALA A 24 -15.88 -15.90 4.47
C ALA A 24 -16.57 -14.54 4.22
N VAL A 25 -16.73 -14.14 2.97
CA VAL A 25 -17.44 -12.91 2.57
C VAL A 25 -18.95 -13.09 2.72
N VAL A 26 -19.52 -14.18 2.25
CA VAL A 26 -20.97 -14.47 2.35
C VAL A 26 -21.43 -14.52 3.81
N ASN A 27 -20.59 -15.01 4.70
CA ASN A 27 -20.87 -15.18 6.14
C ASN A 27 -20.47 -13.97 7.01
N GLN A 28 -20.22 -12.80 6.42
CA GLN A 28 -19.99 -11.59 7.22
C GLN A 28 -21.18 -11.28 8.14
N THR A 29 -20.92 -10.75 9.33
CA THR A 29 -21.98 -10.31 10.28
C THR A 29 -22.79 -9.14 9.75
N TRP A 30 -22.18 -8.28 8.93
CA TRP A 30 -22.86 -7.23 8.16
C TRP A 30 -23.62 -7.85 7.00
N ARG A 31 -24.96 -7.77 7.03
CA ARG A 31 -25.81 -8.52 6.09
C ARG A 31 -26.19 -7.77 4.82
N ASN A 32 -26.21 -6.42 4.88
CA ASN A 32 -26.56 -5.59 3.73
C ASN A 32 -25.38 -5.47 2.75
N LEU A 33 -25.18 -6.52 1.95
CA LEU A 33 -24.08 -6.69 1.02
C LEU A 33 -24.56 -6.80 -0.43
N ASP A 34 -23.76 -6.27 -1.36
CA ASP A 34 -23.75 -6.53 -2.79
C ASP A 34 -22.36 -7.10 -3.14
N ILE A 35 -22.28 -8.37 -3.51
CA ILE A 35 -21.00 -9.07 -3.73
C ILE A 35 -20.75 -9.18 -5.22
N LEU A 36 -19.79 -8.41 -5.74
CA LEU A 36 -19.39 -8.42 -7.13
C LEU A 36 -18.12 -9.23 -7.33
N ILE A 37 -18.23 -10.32 -8.07
CA ILE A 37 -17.11 -11.15 -8.50
C ILE A 37 -16.77 -10.78 -9.95
N VAL A 38 -15.52 -10.46 -10.21
CA VAL A 38 -14.97 -10.32 -11.56
C VAL A 38 -14.05 -11.52 -11.82
N ASP A 39 -14.52 -12.47 -12.63
CA ASP A 39 -13.72 -13.59 -13.10
C ASP A 39 -12.93 -13.15 -14.33
N ASP A 40 -11.60 -13.14 -14.21
CA ASP A 40 -10.70 -12.64 -15.25
C ASP A 40 -10.37 -13.73 -16.29
N GLY A 41 -11.40 -14.44 -16.77
CA GLY A 41 -11.26 -15.47 -17.79
C GLY A 41 -10.55 -16.71 -17.27
N SER A 42 -10.92 -17.19 -16.08
CA SER A 42 -10.37 -18.41 -15.49
C SER A 42 -10.64 -19.64 -16.34
N THR A 43 -9.68 -20.57 -16.36
CA THR A 43 -9.72 -21.83 -17.10
C THR A 43 -9.79 -23.06 -16.18
N ASP A 44 -9.78 -22.85 -14.87
CA ASP A 44 -9.93 -23.88 -13.84
C ASP A 44 -11.36 -23.95 -13.28
N GLY A 45 -11.57 -24.54 -12.10
CA GLY A 45 -12.86 -24.63 -11.43
C GLY A 45 -13.39 -23.33 -10.84
N THR A 46 -12.65 -22.20 -10.91
CA THR A 46 -13.04 -20.90 -10.31
C THR A 46 -14.44 -20.44 -10.75
N PRO A 47 -14.80 -20.42 -12.07
CA PRO A 47 -16.13 -19.97 -12.52
C PRO A 47 -17.26 -20.87 -12.01
N ALA A 48 -17.02 -22.17 -11.91
CA ALA A 48 -18.02 -23.10 -11.39
C ALA A 48 -18.30 -22.87 -9.89
N ILE A 49 -17.25 -22.57 -9.11
CA ILE A 49 -17.38 -22.21 -7.70
C ILE A 49 -18.20 -20.91 -7.57
N ALA A 50 -17.88 -19.87 -8.34
CA ALA A 50 -18.62 -18.60 -8.31
C ALA A 50 -20.11 -18.79 -8.58
N ARG A 51 -20.46 -19.53 -9.64
CA ARG A 51 -21.85 -19.82 -10.02
C ARG A 51 -22.60 -20.58 -8.92
N ARG A 52 -22.00 -21.61 -8.35
CA ARG A 52 -22.60 -22.36 -7.25
C ARG A 52 -22.96 -21.48 -6.05
N PHE A 53 -22.09 -20.54 -5.70
CA PHE A 53 -22.39 -19.59 -4.62
C PHE A 53 -23.47 -18.59 -5.02
N GLN A 54 -23.50 -18.12 -6.26
CA GLN A 54 -24.53 -17.22 -6.79
C GLN A 54 -25.93 -17.86 -6.77
N GLU A 55 -26.02 -19.16 -7.10
CA GLU A 55 -27.28 -19.92 -7.02
C GLU A 55 -27.83 -20.02 -5.59
N GLN A 56 -26.95 -19.96 -4.58
CA GLN A 56 -27.32 -20.05 -3.15
C GLN A 56 -27.52 -18.69 -2.49
N ASP A 57 -26.95 -17.62 -3.04
CA ASP A 57 -26.98 -16.28 -2.45
C ASP A 57 -27.20 -15.20 -3.52
N GLY A 58 -28.43 -14.67 -3.55
CA GLY A 58 -28.85 -13.63 -4.50
C GLY A 58 -28.12 -12.29 -4.38
N ARG A 59 -27.27 -12.10 -3.37
CA ARG A 59 -26.41 -10.91 -3.23
C ARG A 59 -25.19 -10.96 -4.15
N ILE A 60 -24.91 -12.12 -4.77
CA ILE A 60 -23.72 -12.33 -5.60
C ILE A 60 -24.04 -12.01 -7.07
N ARG A 61 -23.23 -11.13 -7.65
CA ARG A 61 -23.19 -10.82 -9.09
C ARG A 61 -21.84 -11.23 -9.66
N ILE A 62 -21.84 -11.73 -10.90
CA ILE A 62 -20.63 -12.20 -11.57
C ILE A 62 -20.48 -11.46 -12.90
N ILE A 63 -19.28 -10.92 -13.14
CA ILE A 63 -18.80 -10.48 -14.45
C ILE A 63 -17.72 -11.46 -14.86
N SER A 64 -17.82 -12.02 -16.08
CA SER A 64 -16.78 -12.89 -16.62
C SER A 64 -16.11 -12.20 -17.81
N ASN A 65 -14.81 -11.99 -17.74
CA ASN A 65 -14.03 -11.53 -18.86
C ASN A 65 -13.86 -12.66 -19.89
N PRO A 66 -13.86 -12.34 -21.18
CA PRO A 66 -13.75 -13.38 -22.23
C PRO A 66 -12.37 -14.07 -22.27
N ARG A 67 -11.39 -13.47 -21.61
CA ARG A 67 -10.02 -13.97 -21.44
C ARG A 67 -9.38 -13.24 -20.27
N ASN A 68 -8.18 -13.66 -19.85
CA ASN A 68 -7.39 -12.91 -18.89
C ASN A 68 -7.01 -11.53 -19.46
N LEU A 69 -7.51 -10.47 -18.83
CA LEU A 69 -7.22 -9.06 -19.14
C LEU A 69 -6.20 -8.46 -18.17
N GLY A 70 -5.88 -9.17 -17.08
CA GLY A 70 -5.00 -8.74 -16.00
C GLY A 70 -5.76 -8.16 -14.80
N PHE A 71 -5.13 -8.29 -13.64
CA PHE A 71 -5.72 -7.96 -12.35
C PHE A 71 -6.22 -6.51 -12.26
N ILE A 72 -5.42 -5.55 -12.75
CA ILE A 72 -5.77 -4.11 -12.73
C ILE A 72 -6.98 -3.83 -13.61
N ALA A 73 -7.03 -4.44 -14.80
CA ALA A 73 -8.18 -4.28 -15.70
C ALA A 73 -9.46 -4.81 -15.05
N SER A 74 -9.38 -5.98 -14.42
CA SER A 74 -10.51 -6.60 -13.73
C SER A 74 -10.97 -5.80 -12.51
N LEU A 75 -10.05 -5.23 -11.74
CA LEU A 75 -10.40 -4.28 -10.66
C LEU A 75 -11.16 -3.07 -11.21
N ASN A 76 -10.66 -2.44 -12.28
CA ASN A 76 -11.31 -1.27 -12.87
C ASN A 76 -12.67 -1.60 -13.49
N ILE A 77 -12.81 -2.77 -14.13
CA ILE A 77 -14.12 -3.27 -14.62
C ILE A 77 -15.12 -3.37 -13.46
N GLY A 78 -14.69 -3.94 -12.33
CA GLY A 78 -15.52 -4.04 -11.14
C GLY A 78 -15.89 -2.68 -10.55
N LEU A 79 -14.94 -1.75 -10.43
CA LEU A 79 -15.19 -0.40 -9.94
C LEU A 79 -16.12 0.39 -10.87
N ASP A 80 -15.98 0.24 -12.20
CA ASP A 80 -16.86 0.86 -13.18
C ASP A 80 -18.30 0.34 -13.10
N GLU A 81 -18.46 -0.98 -12.91
CA GLU A 81 -19.76 -1.59 -12.68
C GLU A 81 -20.42 -1.06 -11.41
N LEU A 82 -19.67 -0.99 -10.30
CA LEU A 82 -20.17 -0.47 -9.04
C LEU A 82 -20.56 1.02 -9.13
N ALA A 83 -19.80 1.81 -9.86
CA ALA A 83 -20.11 3.22 -10.09
C ALA A 83 -21.39 3.39 -10.93
N LYS A 84 -21.59 2.56 -11.97
CA LYS A 84 -22.76 2.59 -12.87
C LYS A 84 -24.03 2.07 -12.20
N SER A 85 -23.94 0.96 -11.48
CA SER A 85 -25.11 0.27 -10.90
C SER A 85 -25.66 0.95 -9.64
N GLY A 86 -25.05 2.03 -9.18
CA GLY A 86 -25.44 2.67 -7.93
C GLY A 86 -25.12 1.80 -6.70
N GLY A 87 -24.06 1.00 -6.75
CA GLY A 87 -23.62 0.10 -5.68
C GLY A 87 -23.60 0.72 -4.28
N GLY A 88 -23.08 0.00 -3.28
CA GLY A 88 -23.12 0.39 -1.88
C GLY A 88 -22.47 1.73 -1.56
N GLU A 89 -22.82 2.32 -0.43
CA GLU A 89 -22.16 3.52 0.11
C GLU A 89 -20.68 3.30 0.42
N TYR A 90 -20.35 2.02 0.62
CA TYR A 90 -18.99 1.56 0.86
C TYR A 90 -18.59 0.49 -0.15
N ILE A 91 -17.30 0.46 -0.46
CA ILE A 91 -16.71 -0.57 -1.30
C ILE A 91 -15.62 -1.25 -0.50
N ALA A 92 -15.81 -2.53 -0.20
CA ALA A 92 -14.83 -3.41 0.41
C ALA A 92 -14.08 -4.16 -0.68
N ARG A 93 -12.77 -4.27 -0.57
CA ARG A 93 -11.94 -5.03 -1.50
C ARG A 93 -11.23 -6.15 -0.75
N THR A 94 -11.35 -7.37 -1.24
CA THR A 94 -10.61 -8.51 -0.72
C THR A 94 -10.08 -9.40 -1.86
N ASP A 95 -9.03 -10.17 -1.58
CA ASP A 95 -8.47 -11.12 -2.54
C ASP A 95 -9.24 -12.44 -2.55
N ALA A 96 -9.24 -13.12 -3.69
CA ALA A 96 -9.98 -14.36 -3.91
C ALA A 96 -9.36 -15.59 -3.21
N ASP A 97 -8.19 -15.42 -2.58
CA ASP A 97 -7.42 -16.45 -1.87
C ASP A 97 -7.28 -16.18 -0.35
N ASP A 98 -7.74 -15.00 0.13
CA ASP A 98 -7.66 -14.59 1.53
C ASP A 98 -8.95 -14.93 2.31
N ILE A 99 -8.87 -14.85 3.64
CA ILE A 99 -10.00 -15.16 4.52
C ILE A 99 -10.33 -13.96 5.41
N ALA A 100 -11.45 -13.30 5.12
CA ALA A 100 -11.97 -12.23 5.96
C ALA A 100 -12.60 -12.80 7.26
N SER A 101 -12.30 -12.19 8.40
CA SER A 101 -12.97 -12.51 9.68
C SER A 101 -14.45 -12.11 9.62
N PRO A 102 -15.36 -12.82 10.31
CA PRO A 102 -16.80 -12.56 10.21
C PRO A 102 -17.22 -11.12 10.55
N GLY A 103 -16.50 -10.44 11.44
CA GLY A 103 -16.78 -9.05 11.83
C GLY A 103 -15.98 -7.99 11.08
N TRP A 104 -15.26 -8.33 9.99
CA TRP A 104 -14.40 -7.39 9.26
C TRP A 104 -15.17 -6.16 8.78
N ILE A 105 -16.25 -6.36 8.03
CA ILE A 105 -17.03 -5.24 7.48
C ILE A 105 -17.72 -4.45 8.60
N GLU A 106 -18.31 -5.13 9.57
CA GLU A 106 -19.03 -4.51 10.68
C GLU A 106 -18.14 -3.58 11.51
N LYS A 107 -16.94 -4.04 11.88
CA LYS A 107 -15.99 -3.26 12.67
C LYS A 107 -15.49 -2.03 11.89
N ILE A 108 -15.11 -2.21 10.63
CA ILE A 108 -14.55 -1.12 9.83
C ILE A 108 -15.61 -0.08 9.48
N VAL A 109 -16.76 -0.50 8.94
CA VAL A 109 -17.83 0.42 8.58
C VAL A 109 -18.39 1.11 9.82
N GLY A 110 -18.52 0.38 10.93
CA GLY A 110 -18.96 0.94 12.20
C GLY A 110 -18.07 2.09 12.70
N GLU A 111 -16.74 2.00 12.54
CA GLU A 111 -15.82 3.10 12.87
C GLU A 111 -15.89 4.24 11.86
N MET A 112 -15.98 3.91 10.56
CA MET A 112 -16.11 4.94 9.52
C MET A 112 -17.42 5.75 9.64
N GLU A 113 -18.50 5.16 10.15
CA GLU A 113 -19.75 5.89 10.42
C GLU A 113 -19.64 6.85 11.61
N LYS A 114 -18.79 6.56 12.60
CA LYS A 114 -18.51 7.46 13.72
C LYS A 114 -17.68 8.67 13.32
N ASP A 115 -16.78 8.51 12.33
CA ASP A 115 -15.94 9.59 11.81
C ASP A 115 -16.05 9.66 10.27
N ARG A 116 -16.90 10.58 9.80
CA ARG A 116 -17.14 10.77 8.36
C ARG A 116 -15.98 11.40 7.60
N SER A 117 -14.96 11.90 8.29
CA SER A 117 -13.73 12.37 7.67
C SER A 117 -12.84 11.23 7.15
N ILE A 118 -13.03 10.00 7.66
CA ILE A 118 -12.34 8.82 7.20
C ILE A 118 -12.99 8.33 5.90
N ILE A 119 -12.25 8.42 4.79
CA ILE A 119 -12.74 8.00 3.47
C ILE A 119 -12.36 6.55 3.14
N ALA A 120 -11.34 6.01 3.79
CA ALA A 120 -10.99 4.60 3.69
C ALA A 120 -10.33 4.10 4.97
N MET A 121 -10.64 2.85 5.35
CA MET A 121 -10.08 2.20 6.51
C MET A 121 -9.74 0.74 6.18
N GLY A 122 -8.58 0.30 6.63
CA GLY A 122 -8.14 -1.09 6.55
C GLY A 122 -8.07 -1.76 7.91
N ALA A 123 -7.60 -3.01 7.92
CA ALA A 123 -7.29 -3.76 9.12
C ALA A 123 -5.89 -4.35 9.06
N TRP A 124 -5.34 -4.76 10.20
CA TRP A 124 -4.13 -5.56 10.21
C TRP A 124 -4.39 -6.93 9.58
N LEU A 125 -3.31 -7.61 9.19
CA LEU A 125 -3.33 -8.95 8.61
C LEU A 125 -2.79 -9.98 9.60
N GLU A 126 -3.34 -11.20 9.53
CA GLU A 126 -2.73 -12.40 10.08
C GLU A 126 -2.16 -13.24 8.93
N VAL A 127 -0.92 -13.67 9.01
CA VAL A 127 -0.30 -14.54 8.01
C VAL A 127 -0.87 -15.95 8.09
N LEU A 128 -1.45 -16.44 6.99
CA LEU A 128 -1.90 -17.81 6.82
C LEU A 128 -0.91 -18.53 5.89
N SER A 129 0.02 -19.29 6.48
CA SER A 129 1.00 -20.09 5.75
C SER A 129 0.68 -21.56 5.93
N GLU A 130 0.06 -22.18 4.93
CA GLU A 130 -0.30 -23.60 4.92
C GLU A 130 0.76 -24.45 4.20
N GLU A 131 1.51 -23.85 3.30
CA GLU A 131 2.51 -24.54 2.47
C GLU A 131 3.88 -23.91 2.68
N LYS A 132 4.86 -24.73 3.08
CA LYS A 132 6.26 -24.28 3.24
C LYS A 132 7.02 -24.24 1.90
N ASP A 133 6.51 -24.87 0.87
CA ASP A 133 7.25 -25.10 -0.36
C ASP A 133 6.95 -24.01 -1.41
N GLY A 134 8.00 -23.33 -1.86
CA GLY A 134 8.01 -22.48 -3.06
C GLY A 134 7.72 -20.99 -2.85
N ASN A 135 7.09 -20.57 -1.75
CA ASN A 135 6.86 -19.13 -1.52
C ASN A 135 8.04 -18.49 -0.79
N ARG A 136 8.64 -17.45 -1.42
CA ARG A 136 9.75 -16.69 -0.81
C ARG A 136 9.34 -16.02 0.50
N LEU A 137 8.12 -15.49 0.60
CA LEU A 137 7.61 -14.83 1.80
C LEU A 137 7.40 -15.83 2.94
N ALA A 138 6.90 -17.05 2.64
CA ALA A 138 6.70 -18.08 3.66
C ALA A 138 7.99 -18.55 4.34
N ARG A 139 9.16 -18.30 3.73
CA ARG A 139 10.48 -18.59 4.37
C ARG A 139 10.83 -17.57 5.45
N HIS A 140 10.27 -16.37 5.40
CA HIS A 140 10.59 -15.24 6.28
C HIS A 140 9.47 -14.91 7.26
N HIS A 141 8.27 -15.41 7.05
CA HIS A 141 7.10 -15.10 7.86
C HIS A 141 6.48 -16.37 8.44
N LYS A 142 6.02 -16.28 9.69
CA LYS A 142 5.43 -17.40 10.42
C LYS A 142 3.92 -17.38 10.27
N HIS A 143 3.32 -18.58 10.21
CA HIS A 143 1.88 -18.73 10.37
C HIS A 143 1.41 -18.06 11.67
N GLY A 144 0.31 -17.29 11.61
CA GLY A 144 -0.21 -16.52 12.76
C GLY A 144 0.54 -15.21 13.04
N GLU A 145 1.58 -14.85 12.27
CA GLU A 145 2.25 -13.56 12.40
C GLU A 145 1.29 -12.41 12.06
N ILE A 146 1.24 -11.38 12.91
CA ILE A 146 0.38 -10.22 12.68
C ILE A 146 1.18 -9.10 12.01
N TRP A 147 0.76 -8.71 10.80
CA TRP A 147 1.32 -7.57 10.08
C TRP A 147 0.53 -6.30 10.42
N LYS A 148 1.16 -5.46 11.22
CA LYS A 148 0.58 -4.21 11.71
C LYS A 148 0.90 -3.04 10.80
N LYS A 149 -0.06 -2.12 10.67
CA LYS A 149 0.11 -0.82 10.00
C LYS A 149 -0.21 0.31 10.98
N PRO A 150 0.29 1.54 10.73
CA PRO A 150 -0.11 2.71 11.50
C PRO A 150 -1.63 2.91 11.44
N THR A 151 -2.23 3.34 12.54
CA THR A 151 -3.70 3.45 12.64
C THR A 151 -4.25 4.80 12.26
N ARG A 152 -3.45 5.88 12.40
CA ARG A 152 -3.89 7.26 12.15
C ARG A 152 -3.40 7.73 10.78
N HIS A 153 -4.19 8.60 10.16
CA HIS A 153 -3.89 9.17 8.83
C HIS A 153 -2.47 9.76 8.75
N GLU A 154 -2.10 10.57 9.71
CA GLU A 154 -0.82 11.29 9.71
C GLU A 154 0.38 10.32 9.72
N ASP A 155 0.24 9.22 10.47
CA ASP A 155 1.26 8.18 10.55
C ASP A 155 1.29 7.31 9.26
N ILE A 156 0.12 7.05 8.65
CA ILE A 156 0.00 6.37 7.35
C ILE A 156 0.64 7.25 6.26
N ALA A 157 0.24 8.51 6.18
CA ALA A 157 0.77 9.47 5.20
C ALA A 157 2.29 9.60 5.27
N ALA A 158 2.85 9.57 6.49
CA ALA A 158 4.30 9.62 6.72
C ALA A 158 5.06 8.37 6.23
N VAL A 159 4.38 7.30 5.85
CA VAL A 159 5.02 6.07 5.31
C VAL A 159 5.07 6.08 3.79
N PHE A 160 4.11 6.67 3.08
CA PHE A 160 4.08 6.70 1.61
C PHE A 160 5.41 7.16 0.96
N PRO A 161 6.15 8.13 1.47
CA PRO A 161 7.46 8.49 0.94
C PRO A 161 8.52 7.38 0.98
N PHE A 162 8.26 6.28 1.71
CA PHE A 162 9.22 5.20 1.96
C PHE A 162 8.73 3.81 1.56
N GLY A 163 7.45 3.64 1.30
CA GLY A 163 6.87 2.37 0.93
C GLY A 163 5.35 2.39 1.01
N ASN A 164 4.71 1.33 0.54
CA ASN A 164 3.27 1.18 0.63
C ASN A 164 2.83 0.91 2.09
N PRO A 165 2.11 1.83 2.74
CA PRO A 165 1.58 1.61 4.09
C PRO A 165 0.31 0.75 4.09
N ILE A 166 -0.22 0.35 2.94
CA ILE A 166 -1.56 -0.21 2.81
C ILE A 166 -1.52 -1.72 2.59
N HIS A 167 -2.40 -2.43 3.27
CA HIS A 167 -2.80 -3.80 2.97
C HIS A 167 -4.07 -3.75 2.11
N ASN A 168 -3.89 -3.79 0.79
CA ASN A 168 -4.95 -3.57 -0.18
C ASN A 168 -6.18 -4.48 0.02
N ASN A 169 -5.95 -5.74 0.39
CA ASN A 169 -6.98 -6.77 0.62
C ASN A 169 -7.83 -6.60 1.89
N THR A 170 -7.54 -5.58 2.70
CA THR A 170 -8.29 -5.31 3.93
C THR A 170 -9.11 -4.02 3.86
N MET A 171 -8.96 -3.26 2.77
CA MET A 171 -9.47 -1.89 2.70
C MET A 171 -10.95 -1.84 2.36
N ILE A 172 -11.64 -0.99 3.09
CA ILE A 172 -13.00 -0.53 2.79
C ILE A 172 -12.93 0.97 2.58
N MET A 173 -13.51 1.46 1.48
CA MET A 173 -13.53 2.88 1.14
C MET A 173 -14.95 3.38 0.92
N ARG A 174 -15.17 4.68 1.11
CA ARG A 174 -16.43 5.32 0.71
C ARG A 174 -16.54 5.34 -0.81
N ARG A 175 -17.72 5.11 -1.32
CA ARG A 175 -18.01 5.12 -2.76
C ARG A 175 -17.63 6.44 -3.45
N SER A 176 -17.68 7.56 -2.73
CA SER A 176 -17.25 8.87 -3.23
C SER A 176 -15.85 8.90 -3.85
N VAL A 177 -14.95 7.97 -3.44
CA VAL A 177 -13.62 7.81 -4.02
C VAL A 177 -13.71 7.45 -5.50
N ILE A 178 -14.56 6.47 -5.86
CA ILE A 178 -14.73 6.03 -7.27
C ILE A 178 -15.69 6.90 -8.06
N ASP A 179 -16.66 7.54 -7.41
CA ASP A 179 -17.58 8.49 -8.04
C ASP A 179 -16.82 9.73 -8.55
N GLY A 180 -15.70 10.10 -7.88
CA GLY A 180 -14.73 11.10 -8.35
C GLY A 180 -13.89 10.67 -9.55
N GLY A 181 -14.10 9.46 -10.09
CA GLY A 181 -13.42 8.95 -11.27
C GLY A 181 -12.09 8.25 -10.99
N LEU A 182 -11.67 8.11 -9.70
CA LEU A 182 -10.41 7.44 -9.38
C LEU A 182 -10.47 5.95 -9.75
N ARG A 183 -9.42 5.48 -10.43
CA ARG A 183 -9.23 4.09 -10.86
C ARG A 183 -7.78 3.67 -10.66
N TYR A 184 -7.53 2.37 -10.66
CA TYR A 184 -6.17 1.84 -10.66
C TYR A 184 -5.47 2.19 -11.98
N ASP A 185 -4.23 2.68 -11.91
CA ASP A 185 -3.44 3.06 -13.09
C ASP A 185 -2.89 1.80 -13.78
N THR A 186 -3.37 1.53 -15.01
CA THR A 186 -2.95 0.39 -15.83
C THR A 186 -1.49 0.47 -16.30
N GLY A 187 -0.86 1.64 -16.20
CA GLY A 187 0.58 1.83 -16.47
C GLY A 187 1.49 1.50 -15.28
N ARG A 188 0.92 1.13 -14.13
CA ARG A 188 1.63 0.87 -12.88
C ARG A 188 1.59 -0.59 -12.44
N ASP A 189 1.71 -1.53 -13.39
CA ASP A 189 1.75 -2.96 -13.10
C ASP A 189 2.64 -3.28 -11.90
N TRP A 190 2.13 -4.05 -10.93
CA TRP A 190 2.82 -4.54 -9.72
C TRP A 190 3.00 -3.51 -8.57
N ALA A 191 2.59 -2.25 -8.75
CA ALA A 191 2.52 -1.24 -7.68
C ALA A 191 1.29 -0.33 -7.84
N GLU A 192 0.25 -0.83 -8.52
CA GLU A 192 -1.02 -0.17 -8.78
C GLU A 192 -1.74 0.21 -7.48
N ASP A 193 -1.70 -0.67 -6.49
CA ASP A 193 -2.28 -0.44 -5.17
C ASP A 193 -1.58 0.69 -4.42
N TYR A 194 -0.26 0.77 -4.53
CA TYR A 194 0.52 1.84 -3.91
C TYR A 194 0.14 3.20 -4.48
N GLN A 195 0.07 3.34 -5.81
CA GLN A 195 -0.36 4.58 -6.46
C GLN A 195 -1.80 4.92 -6.09
N PHE A 196 -2.71 3.95 -6.20
CA PHE A 196 -4.12 4.16 -5.91
C PHE A 196 -4.34 4.70 -4.49
N TRP A 197 -3.77 4.04 -3.49
CA TRP A 197 -3.94 4.46 -2.09
C TRP A 197 -3.20 5.75 -1.76
N TYR A 198 -2.10 6.04 -2.47
CA TYR A 198 -1.46 7.34 -2.37
C TYR A 198 -2.38 8.45 -2.88
N ASP A 199 -3.05 8.25 -4.00
CA ASP A 199 -4.02 9.22 -4.54
C ASP A 199 -5.26 9.33 -3.66
N VAL A 200 -5.80 8.23 -3.14
CA VAL A 200 -6.88 8.25 -2.13
C VAL A 200 -6.49 9.07 -0.91
N SER A 201 -5.24 8.98 -0.44
CA SER A 201 -4.76 9.73 0.73
C SER A 201 -4.79 11.25 0.57
N LYS A 202 -4.87 11.74 -0.68
CA LYS A 202 -5.02 13.17 -1.01
C LYS A 202 -6.48 13.63 -0.98
N LEU A 203 -7.43 12.70 -1.08
CA LEU A 203 -8.86 13.00 -1.08
C LEU A 203 -9.46 13.09 0.32
N GLY A 204 -8.83 12.47 1.32
CA GLY A 204 -9.30 12.48 2.70
C GLY A 204 -8.50 11.56 3.62
N ARG A 205 -9.04 11.34 4.81
CA ARG A 205 -8.32 10.61 5.86
C ARG A 205 -8.37 9.11 5.64
N LEU A 206 -7.21 8.47 5.78
CA LEU A 206 -7.06 7.02 5.88
C LEU A 206 -6.92 6.58 7.34
N ALA A 207 -7.38 5.38 7.67
CA ALA A 207 -7.19 4.81 9.00
C ALA A 207 -6.97 3.29 8.95
N TYR A 208 -6.56 2.71 10.07
CA TYR A 208 -6.53 1.26 10.27
C TYR A 208 -7.21 0.89 11.58
N TYR A 209 -8.05 -0.13 11.50
CA TYR A 209 -8.59 -0.79 12.67
C TYR A 209 -7.46 -1.65 13.29
N PRO A 210 -7.20 -1.51 14.63
CA PRO A 210 -6.02 -2.12 15.24
C PRO A 210 -6.22 -3.60 15.61
N GLU A 211 -6.79 -4.39 14.69
CA GLU A 211 -7.03 -5.82 14.84
C GLU A 211 -6.78 -6.54 13.50
N ALA A 212 -6.29 -7.77 13.54
CA ALA A 212 -6.14 -8.60 12.36
C ALA A 212 -7.51 -9.16 11.95
N LEU A 213 -8.10 -8.58 10.91
CA LEU A 213 -9.42 -8.94 10.43
C LEU A 213 -9.42 -9.70 9.10
N VAL A 214 -8.23 -9.90 8.49
CA VAL A 214 -8.06 -10.71 7.29
C VAL A 214 -6.85 -11.61 7.45
N LYS A 215 -7.01 -12.88 7.10
CA LYS A 215 -5.89 -13.83 7.01
C LYS A 215 -5.34 -13.79 5.59
N TYR A 216 -4.11 -13.35 5.46
CA TYR A 216 -3.38 -13.27 4.21
C TYR A 216 -2.69 -14.59 3.92
N ARG A 217 -3.15 -15.27 2.88
CA ARG A 217 -2.62 -16.58 2.49
C ARG A 217 -1.32 -16.45 1.73
N LEU A 218 -0.30 -17.23 2.15
CA LEU A 218 0.96 -17.34 1.45
C LEU A 218 1.01 -18.65 0.64
N HIS A 219 1.12 -18.54 -0.69
CA HIS A 219 1.26 -19.68 -1.59
C HIS A 219 2.16 -19.35 -2.80
N ALA A 220 2.66 -20.39 -3.48
CA ALA A 220 3.68 -20.26 -4.54
C ALA A 220 3.22 -19.45 -5.77
N ASN A 221 1.92 -19.39 -6.03
CA ASN A 221 1.36 -18.73 -7.21
C ASN A 221 1.05 -17.25 -7.04
N GLN A 222 1.33 -16.67 -5.86
CA GLN A 222 1.06 -15.25 -5.62
C GLN A 222 1.89 -14.33 -6.52
N VAL A 223 1.24 -13.27 -6.97
CA VAL A 223 1.83 -12.21 -7.79
C VAL A 223 3.05 -11.57 -7.13
N SER A 224 2.96 -11.28 -5.83
CA SER A 224 4.01 -10.64 -5.03
C SER A 224 5.32 -11.45 -4.96
N SER A 225 5.28 -12.76 -5.25
CA SER A 225 6.49 -13.59 -5.26
C SER A 225 7.24 -13.60 -6.59
N LYS A 226 6.59 -13.18 -7.71
CA LYS A 226 7.11 -13.36 -9.08
C LYS A 226 7.77 -12.11 -9.70
N HIS A 227 7.45 -10.90 -9.24
CA HIS A 227 7.76 -9.66 -9.97
C HIS A 227 8.50 -8.58 -9.16
N SER A 228 9.34 -8.97 -8.21
CA SER A 228 9.94 -8.07 -7.22
C SER A 228 10.84 -6.93 -7.77
N VAL A 229 11.52 -7.10 -8.90
CA VAL A 229 12.45 -6.10 -9.45
C VAL A 229 11.69 -4.94 -10.09
N ARG A 230 10.74 -5.24 -10.99
CA ARG A 230 9.93 -4.21 -11.68
C ARG A 230 9.01 -3.47 -10.70
N GLN A 231 8.44 -4.21 -9.75
CA GLN A 231 7.67 -3.64 -8.64
C GLN A 231 8.49 -2.59 -7.87
N HIS A 232 9.76 -2.90 -7.59
CA HIS A 232 10.64 -1.97 -6.87
C HIS A 232 10.91 -0.68 -7.66
N GLU A 233 11.16 -0.77 -8.97
CA GLU A 233 11.38 0.39 -9.83
C GLU A 233 10.17 1.34 -9.89
N ILE A 234 8.97 0.78 -10.07
CA ILE A 234 7.72 1.55 -10.10
C ILE A 234 7.45 2.17 -8.73
N ALA A 235 7.61 1.41 -7.66
CA ALA A 235 7.46 1.90 -6.30
C ALA A 235 8.41 3.06 -5.97
N GLN A 236 9.65 3.06 -6.48
CA GLN A 236 10.58 4.19 -6.33
C GLN A 236 10.06 5.48 -6.97
N GLY A 237 9.39 5.38 -8.13
CA GLY A 237 8.75 6.52 -8.78
C GLY A 237 7.66 7.14 -7.91
N ILE A 238 6.78 6.29 -7.34
CA ILE A 238 5.71 6.72 -6.43
C ILE A 238 6.29 7.35 -5.15
N GLN A 239 7.31 6.71 -4.57
CA GLN A 239 8.00 7.24 -3.38
C GLN A 239 8.61 8.62 -3.64
N LYS A 240 9.20 8.81 -4.82
CA LYS A 240 9.76 10.11 -5.22
C LYS A 240 8.68 11.19 -5.25
N THR A 241 7.55 10.90 -5.90
CA THR A 241 6.40 11.82 -5.94
C THR A 241 5.91 12.13 -4.53
N ALA A 242 5.69 11.11 -3.71
CA ALA A 242 5.23 11.27 -2.33
C ALA A 242 6.20 12.08 -1.46
N ARG A 243 7.52 11.94 -1.66
CA ARG A 243 8.54 12.77 -0.97
C ARG A 243 8.44 14.23 -1.39
N ASN A 244 8.31 14.49 -2.68
CA ASN A 244 8.22 15.85 -3.20
C ASN A 244 6.95 16.53 -2.70
N ASP A 245 5.79 15.89 -2.82
CA ASP A 245 4.52 16.43 -2.36
C ASP A 245 4.55 16.72 -0.85
N PHE A 246 5.13 15.81 -0.06
CA PHE A 246 5.28 15.99 1.38
C PHE A 246 6.18 17.19 1.72
N LEU A 247 7.31 17.34 1.05
CA LEU A 247 8.23 18.46 1.26
C LEU A 247 7.63 19.78 0.78
N GLN A 248 6.94 19.79 -0.37
CA GLN A 248 6.24 20.98 -0.88
C GLN A 248 5.13 21.44 0.06
N SER A 249 4.37 20.49 0.66
CA SER A 249 3.33 20.83 1.64
C SER A 249 3.87 21.53 2.89
N MET A 250 5.16 21.35 3.18
CA MET A 250 5.88 22.01 4.27
C MET A 250 6.68 23.25 3.80
N GLY A 251 6.46 23.72 2.57
CA GLY A 251 7.12 24.91 2.02
C GLY A 251 8.56 24.71 1.53
N PHE A 252 9.03 23.45 1.44
CA PHE A 252 10.35 23.21 0.85
C PHE A 252 10.29 23.36 -0.67
N LYS A 253 11.26 24.08 -1.25
CA LYS A 253 11.49 24.08 -2.70
C LYS A 253 12.25 22.81 -3.06
N THR A 254 11.67 21.97 -3.90
CA THR A 254 12.32 20.74 -4.37
C THR A 254 12.83 20.95 -5.80
N ARG A 255 14.12 20.71 -6.02
CA ARG A 255 14.72 20.67 -7.36
C ARG A 255 14.88 19.19 -7.77
N PHE A 256 13.81 18.55 -8.21
CA PHE A 256 13.90 17.20 -8.76
C PHE A 256 13.47 17.21 -10.21
N ASP A 257 14.43 17.11 -11.12
CA ASP A 257 14.17 16.68 -12.47
C ASP A 257 14.45 15.18 -12.60
N SER A 258 13.61 14.46 -13.35
CA SER A 258 13.59 13.00 -13.38
C SER A 258 14.84 12.36 -13.98
N LEU A 259 15.58 13.10 -14.81
CA LEU A 259 16.78 12.61 -15.50
C LEU A 259 18.06 12.77 -14.66
N GLU A 260 18.18 13.84 -13.87
CA GLU A 260 19.38 14.14 -13.09
C GLU A 260 19.58 13.23 -11.88
N TYR A 261 18.49 12.69 -11.29
CA TYR A 261 18.62 11.84 -10.11
C TYR A 261 19.41 10.55 -10.38
N ARG A 262 19.32 9.96 -11.58
CA ARG A 262 20.12 8.78 -11.94
C ARG A 262 21.59 9.11 -12.21
N GLN A 263 21.89 10.33 -12.66
CA GLN A 263 23.24 10.73 -13.06
C GLN A 263 24.01 11.45 -11.94
N THR A 264 23.35 12.25 -11.10
CA THR A 264 24.03 13.09 -10.12
C THR A 264 23.89 12.61 -8.68
N LYS A 265 22.96 11.68 -8.37
CA LYS A 265 22.65 11.21 -7.01
C LYS A 265 22.41 12.34 -5.99
N ALA A 266 22.11 13.54 -6.45
CA ALA A 266 21.95 14.72 -5.61
C ALA A 266 20.48 15.11 -5.53
N ALA A 267 19.88 14.96 -4.35
CA ALA A 267 18.64 15.63 -3.99
C ALA A 267 19.01 16.95 -3.33
N ALA A 268 18.82 18.05 -4.01
CA ALA A 268 18.93 19.34 -3.37
C ALA A 268 17.58 19.72 -2.79
N TYR A 269 17.50 19.81 -1.47
CA TYR A 269 16.37 20.38 -0.76
C TYR A 269 16.75 21.80 -0.34
N GLU A 270 15.99 22.78 -0.78
CA GLU A 270 16.09 24.13 -0.26
C GLU A 270 15.15 24.26 0.94
N LEU A 271 15.68 24.71 2.07
CA LEU A 271 14.87 25.00 3.25
C LEU A 271 13.90 26.16 2.95
N PRO A 272 12.71 26.20 3.57
CA PRO A 272 11.78 27.31 3.43
C PRO A 272 12.47 28.65 3.74
N GLU A 273 12.13 29.68 2.98
CA GLU A 273 12.63 31.05 3.22
C GLU A 273 12.09 31.66 4.51
N LYS A 274 10.93 31.18 4.97
CA LYS A 274 10.27 31.62 6.21
C LYS A 274 10.34 30.53 7.27
N ASP A 275 10.37 30.91 8.52
CA ASP A 275 10.25 30.00 9.65
C ASP A 275 8.91 29.24 9.58
N LEU A 276 8.98 27.92 9.68
CA LEU A 276 7.80 27.06 9.74
C LEU A 276 7.13 27.20 11.11
N PRO A 277 5.79 27.10 11.19
CA PRO A 277 5.10 26.87 12.45
C PRO A 277 5.70 25.67 13.19
N GLU A 278 5.75 25.71 14.53
CA GLU A 278 6.45 24.71 15.33
C GLU A 278 5.97 23.27 15.06
N GLU A 279 4.68 23.10 14.82
CA GLU A 279 4.09 21.79 14.49
C GLU A 279 4.57 21.25 13.13
N ASP A 280 4.64 22.09 12.11
CA ASP A 280 5.14 21.73 10.78
C ASP A 280 6.65 21.48 10.81
N PHE A 281 7.37 22.24 11.63
CA PHE A 281 8.79 22.05 11.87
C PHE A 281 9.07 20.67 12.51
N GLU A 282 8.29 20.26 13.52
CA GLU A 282 8.42 18.93 14.13
C GLU A 282 8.05 17.80 13.17
N ARG A 283 7.07 18.01 12.28
CA ARG A 283 6.70 17.05 11.23
C ARG A 283 7.85 16.90 10.21
N ALA A 284 8.42 18.02 9.74
CA ALA A 284 9.57 18.03 8.84
C ALA A 284 10.77 17.33 9.47
N ARG A 285 11.06 17.62 10.73
CA ARG A 285 12.13 17.00 11.51
C ARG A 285 11.97 15.48 11.57
N ARG A 286 10.79 14.99 11.94
CA ARG A 286 10.50 13.55 12.02
C ARG A 286 10.61 12.87 10.66
N PHE A 287 10.16 13.53 9.61
CA PHE A 287 10.25 13.04 8.25
C PHE A 287 11.71 12.92 7.78
N LEU A 288 12.47 14.00 7.88
CA LEU A 288 13.89 14.02 7.49
C LEU A 288 14.70 12.99 8.29
N TYR A 289 14.43 12.86 9.59
CA TYR A 289 15.07 11.81 10.41
C TYR A 289 14.76 10.40 9.91
N ARG A 290 13.52 10.12 9.48
CA ARG A 290 13.14 8.84 8.88
C ARG A 290 13.83 8.62 7.52
N CYS A 291 13.95 9.67 6.69
CA CYS A 291 14.70 9.60 5.44
C CYS A 291 16.15 9.17 5.69
N PHE A 292 16.83 9.79 6.66
CA PHE A 292 18.19 9.44 7.01
C PHE A 292 18.35 8.04 7.61
N LYS A 293 17.34 7.57 8.35
CA LYS A 293 17.41 6.26 9.02
C LYS A 293 17.29 5.08 8.07
N ARG A 294 16.68 5.28 6.87
CA ARG A 294 16.38 4.23 5.89
C ARG A 294 17.28 4.22 4.66
N THR A 295 18.22 5.14 4.53
CA THR A 295 19.16 5.13 3.41
C THR A 295 20.21 4.05 3.62
N ASP A 296 20.01 2.86 3.05
CA ASP A 296 21.00 1.79 2.95
C ASP A 296 22.05 2.07 1.85
N THR A 297 21.85 3.12 1.06
CA THR A 297 22.81 3.58 0.05
C THR A 297 23.78 4.59 0.67
N PRO A 298 25.09 4.50 0.33
CA PRO A 298 26.05 5.50 0.80
C PRO A 298 25.60 6.88 0.35
N PRO A 299 25.65 7.88 1.25
CA PRO A 299 25.19 9.22 0.94
C PRO A 299 26.04 9.79 -0.19
N SER A 300 25.37 10.35 -1.20
CA SER A 300 26.02 11.24 -2.16
C SER A 300 26.60 12.44 -1.43
N GLY A 301 27.63 13.09 -2.01
CA GLY A 301 28.23 14.30 -1.44
C GLY A 301 27.18 15.34 -1.03
N ALA A 302 26.12 15.52 -1.82
CA ALA A 302 25.02 16.44 -1.52
C ALA A 302 24.29 16.16 -0.21
N TRP A 303 24.17 14.91 0.24
CA TRP A 303 23.61 14.59 1.57
C TRP A 303 24.54 15.00 2.71
N LEU A 304 25.86 14.92 2.50
CA LEU A 304 26.85 15.38 3.46
C LEU A 304 26.85 16.91 3.55
N ASP A 305 26.72 17.60 2.40
CA ASP A 305 26.64 19.05 2.35
C ASP A 305 25.36 19.55 3.01
N PHE A 306 24.23 18.88 2.75
CA PHE A 306 22.96 19.15 3.42
C PHE A 306 23.02 18.89 4.93
N ALA A 307 23.65 17.79 5.36
CA ALA A 307 23.83 17.48 6.79
C ALA A 307 24.81 18.43 7.47
N ALA A 308 25.77 19.04 6.72
CA ALA A 308 26.72 20.02 7.21
C ALA A 308 26.12 21.43 7.27
N ASP A 309 24.98 21.70 6.61
CA ASP A 309 24.30 23.00 6.65
C ASP A 309 23.90 23.35 8.09
N GLY A 310 24.33 24.50 8.58
CA GLY A 310 24.04 24.97 9.93
C GLY A 310 22.54 25.11 10.24
N ARG A 311 21.68 25.27 9.21
CA ARG A 311 20.23 25.27 9.33
C ARG A 311 19.66 23.89 9.69
N MET A 312 20.31 22.82 9.24
CA MET A 312 19.97 21.44 9.59
C MET A 312 20.22 21.13 11.07
N ARG A 313 21.19 21.80 11.70
CA ARG A 313 21.44 21.65 13.14
C ARG A 313 20.25 22.09 13.98
N ARG A 314 19.44 23.05 13.49
CA ARG A 314 18.22 23.51 14.17
C ARG A 314 17.08 22.49 14.04
N LEU A 315 17.08 21.66 12.97
CA LEU A 315 16.05 20.65 12.71
C LEU A 315 16.20 19.37 13.54
N PHE A 316 17.35 19.15 14.17
CA PHE A 316 17.62 17.92 14.93
C PHE A 316 18.17 18.25 16.32
N THR A 317 17.77 17.42 17.30
CA THR A 317 18.52 17.44 18.58
C THR A 317 19.96 17.03 18.29
N LEU A 318 20.91 17.54 19.10
CA LEU A 318 22.34 17.21 18.97
C LEU A 318 22.55 15.69 18.86
N ARG A 319 21.83 14.89 19.66
CA ARG A 319 21.92 13.43 19.65
C ARG A 319 21.45 12.83 18.31
N GLN A 320 20.37 13.34 17.74
CA GLN A 320 19.84 12.91 16.43
C GLN A 320 20.79 13.30 15.31
N TYR A 321 21.30 14.53 15.33
CA TYR A 321 22.28 15.05 14.37
C TYR A 321 23.55 14.23 14.36
N PHE A 322 24.14 13.95 15.52
CA PHE A 322 25.36 13.11 15.62
C PHE A 322 25.07 11.65 15.24
N GLY A 323 23.89 11.12 15.54
CA GLY A 323 23.48 9.78 15.10
C GLY A 323 23.40 9.66 13.58
N ILE A 324 22.90 10.69 12.89
CA ILE A 324 22.87 10.79 11.43
C ILE A 324 24.30 10.86 10.88
N LEU A 325 25.10 11.76 11.39
CA LEU A 325 26.50 11.96 10.96
C LEU A 325 27.33 10.68 11.11
N TYR A 326 27.20 9.99 12.24
CA TYR A 326 27.87 8.72 12.50
C TYR A 326 27.53 7.65 11.48
N ARG A 327 26.24 7.49 11.15
CA ARG A 327 25.81 6.51 10.14
C ARG A 327 26.31 6.87 8.74
N LEU A 328 26.26 8.15 8.36
CA LEU A 328 26.78 8.64 7.09
C LEU A 328 28.27 8.30 6.94
N ILE A 329 29.06 8.51 7.99
CA ILE A 329 30.49 8.20 8.02
C ILE A 329 30.73 6.68 7.97
N LYS A 330 29.97 5.89 8.73
CA LYS A 330 30.06 4.43 8.76
C LYS A 330 29.77 3.82 7.40
N ASN A 331 28.68 4.23 6.76
CA ASN A 331 28.28 3.73 5.44
C ASN A 331 29.31 4.09 4.36
N ARG A 332 29.93 5.29 4.44
CA ARG A 332 31.00 5.70 3.53
C ARG A 332 32.27 4.86 3.68
N ARG A 333 32.60 4.43 4.91
CA ARG A 333 33.74 3.53 5.16
C ARG A 333 33.48 2.13 4.63
N GLN A 334 32.26 1.60 4.82
CA GLN A 334 31.86 0.29 4.32
C GLN A 334 31.91 0.25 2.78
N ALA A 335 31.33 1.24 2.10
CA ALA A 335 31.36 1.33 0.64
C ALA A 335 32.78 1.44 0.04
N ARG A 336 33.73 2.05 0.79
CA ARG A 336 35.14 2.09 0.37
C ARG A 336 35.86 0.77 0.58
N SER A 337 35.51 0.02 1.63
CA SER A 337 36.07 -1.33 1.86
C SER A 337 35.57 -2.33 0.82
N ASP A 338 34.28 -2.23 0.45
CA ASP A 338 33.65 -3.13 -0.55
C ASP A 338 34.17 -2.85 -1.99
N SER A 339 34.53 -1.59 -2.30
CA SER A 339 35.15 -1.24 -3.57
C SER A 339 36.63 -1.65 -3.63
N ALA A 340 37.38 -1.53 -2.53
CA ALA A 340 38.77 -1.95 -2.46
C ALA A 340 38.94 -3.47 -2.49
N GLY A 341 37.97 -4.24 -1.97
CA GLY A 341 37.96 -5.70 -2.06
C GLY A 341 37.69 -6.23 -3.49
N LYS A 342 36.97 -5.49 -4.31
CA LYS A 342 36.69 -5.84 -5.72
C LYS A 342 37.83 -5.53 -6.69
N GLU A 343 38.75 -4.64 -6.33
CA GLU A 343 39.95 -4.33 -7.13
C GLU A 343 41.10 -5.32 -6.88
N GLN A 344 40.99 -6.17 -5.83
CA GLN A 344 42.00 -7.21 -5.53
C GLN A 344 41.61 -8.60 -6.06
N GLU A 345 40.45 -8.77 -6.65
CA GLU A 345 39.96 -10.02 -7.29
C GLU A 345 39.97 -10.00 -8.83
N ILE A 346 40.60 -8.98 -9.45
CA ILE A 346 40.89 -8.91 -10.89
C ILE A 346 42.41 -8.91 -11.04
#